data_d11f5368e88b1fd12e98f2a14a910fbd
#
_entry.id   d11f5368e88b1fd12e98f2a14a910fbd
#
_cell.length_a   1.000
_cell.length_b   1.000
_cell.length_c   1.000
_cell.angle_alpha   90.00
_cell.angle_beta   90.00
_cell.angle_gamma   90.00
#
_symmetry.space_group_name_H-M   'P 1'
#
loop_
_entity.id
_entity.type
_entity.pdbx_description
1 polymer ?
#
loop_
_entity_poly.entity_id
_entity_poly.type
_entity_poly.pdbx_seq_one_letter_code
_entity_poly.pdbx_strand_id
1 'polypeptide(L)'
;MCKNTLSDLNVCSQKGLVERFDSSIGAATVTMPYGGKYQMTPIQTMVAKLPVLKGECDTVTMMSYGFDPYLSKWSPFHGAVYAITESIAKIVATGGDYSNIRLTFQEYFKRLGEDKTRWGQPVAALLGAYQAQMGFGLASIGGKDSMSGTFNDIDVPPTLVSFAVDVAKTTDVITPELKRAGNRLIRICIPTDAYNLPIYSEVKKVYQRITKLIKDGIIKSAYAIGGGGALEAVAKMAFGNKLGVIFDEEVELKDLTDPKFGSFVVEMSTRDVHKLAIPGLMLGEVTDKHEFVFGDEVVTLEEAIDTWKKPLEKVFPTRSEGDQSIVDTTRHYIKGNIYVCKNKVAKPNVFIPVFPGTNCEYDSAKAFERAGANVITKVFKNLDAQGIRDSVEVFEKAIKESQIIMFPGGFSAGDEPDGSAKFFATAFRNEKLKEAVMDLLNNRDGLALGICNGFQALIKLGLVPEGKIVEQNAKSPTLTTNRIGRHISKVAYTRIASNLSPWFNNVHVDDIFSIPVSHGEGRFVADEDVIQKLFENGQVATQYVDLNGDPTMNEEFNPNGSYHAIEGITSPDGRVLGKMGHSERRDSYVGINIYGQKDQKIFESGVEYFK
;
A
#
# COMPACT_ATOMS: atom_id res chain seq x y z
N MET A 1 -15.06 16.54 -22.75
CA MET A 1 -15.88 15.70 -21.87
C MET A 1 -14.99 14.87 -20.94
N CYS A 2 -13.99 14.14 -21.39
CA CYS A 2 -13.07 13.35 -20.55
C CYS A 2 -12.52 14.16 -19.35
N LYS A 3 -12.06 15.39 -19.60
CA LYS A 3 -11.55 16.29 -18.55
C LYS A 3 -12.59 16.62 -17.47
N ASN A 4 -13.85 16.86 -17.85
CA ASN A 4 -14.90 17.18 -16.87
C ASN A 4 -15.20 15.97 -15.99
N THR A 5 -15.29 14.77 -16.55
CA THR A 5 -15.49 13.53 -15.78
C THR A 5 -14.33 13.30 -14.82
N LEU A 6 -13.07 13.39 -15.29
CA LEU A 6 -11.90 13.13 -14.46
C LEU A 6 -11.67 14.18 -13.38
N SER A 7 -12.11 15.41 -13.57
CA SER A 7 -12.01 16.48 -12.58
C SER A 7 -13.19 16.57 -11.60
N ASP A 8 -14.22 15.74 -11.74
CA ASP A 8 -15.31 15.66 -10.75
C ASP A 8 -14.78 15.19 -9.40
N LEU A 9 -15.25 15.79 -8.30
CA LEU A 9 -14.77 15.50 -6.95
C LEU A 9 -15.03 14.05 -6.51
N ASN A 10 -16.06 13.38 -7.06
CA ASN A 10 -16.31 11.95 -6.80
C ASN A 10 -15.44 11.02 -7.65
N VAL A 11 -14.79 11.54 -8.70
CA VAL A 11 -13.99 10.76 -9.65
C VAL A 11 -12.50 11.02 -9.47
N CYS A 12 -12.10 12.24 -9.13
CA CYS A 12 -10.72 12.69 -9.07
C CYS A 12 -9.85 11.88 -8.09
N SER A 13 -8.54 12.05 -8.19
CA SER A 13 -7.56 11.31 -7.40
C SER A 13 -7.62 11.67 -5.91
N GLN A 14 -7.73 10.66 -5.07
CA GLN A 14 -7.60 10.77 -3.62
C GLN A 14 -6.22 10.31 -3.13
N LYS A 15 -5.25 10.16 -4.03
CA LYS A 15 -3.93 9.57 -3.73
C LYS A 15 -3.21 10.32 -2.61
N GLY A 16 -3.19 11.66 -2.64
CA GLY A 16 -2.57 12.46 -1.60
C GLY A 16 -3.20 12.31 -0.21
N LEU A 17 -4.50 11.97 -0.13
CA LEU A 17 -5.16 11.63 1.12
C LEU A 17 -4.81 10.20 1.56
N VAL A 18 -4.89 9.23 0.65
CA VAL A 18 -4.69 7.80 0.94
C VAL A 18 -3.26 7.51 1.39
N GLU A 19 -2.26 8.12 0.78
CA GLU A 19 -0.84 7.92 1.14
C GLU A 19 -0.45 8.46 2.53
N ARG A 20 -1.38 9.12 3.25
CA ARG A 20 -1.18 9.53 4.65
C ARG A 20 -1.36 8.39 5.65
N PHE A 21 -1.93 7.27 5.22
CA PHE A 21 -2.29 6.14 6.06
C PHE A 21 -1.53 4.90 5.62
N ASP A 22 -1.00 4.14 6.58
CA ASP A 22 -0.33 2.88 6.27
C ASP A 22 -1.33 1.83 5.79
N SER A 23 -1.02 1.23 4.64
CA SER A 23 -1.85 0.20 3.99
C SER A 23 -1.17 -1.17 3.94
N SER A 24 0.03 -1.31 4.50
CA SER A 24 0.86 -2.51 4.38
C SER A 24 1.19 -3.20 5.71
N ILE A 25 0.64 -2.75 6.83
CA ILE A 25 0.89 -3.33 8.15
C ILE A 25 0.45 -4.79 8.20
N GLY A 26 1.26 -5.64 8.84
CA GLY A 26 0.97 -7.04 9.10
C GLY A 26 1.27 -7.97 7.93
N ALA A 27 2.05 -7.53 6.91
CA ALA A 27 2.40 -8.29 5.70
C ALA A 27 1.21 -9.10 5.12
N ALA A 28 0.00 -8.56 5.23
CA ALA A 28 -1.24 -9.23 4.86
C ALA A 28 -1.96 -8.56 3.68
N THR A 29 -1.58 -7.34 3.29
CA THR A 29 -2.22 -6.58 2.22
C THR A 29 -1.96 -7.22 0.86
N VAL A 30 -3.00 -7.81 0.27
CA VAL A 30 -2.92 -8.46 -1.05
C VAL A 30 -2.92 -7.43 -2.16
N THR A 31 -3.78 -6.42 -2.06
CA THR A 31 -3.85 -5.32 -3.04
C THR A 31 -3.52 -3.99 -2.35
N MET A 32 -2.46 -3.32 -2.81
CA MET A 32 -2.13 -1.96 -2.39
C MET A 32 -3.14 -0.97 -2.94
N PRO A 33 -3.41 0.17 -2.28
CA PRO A 33 -4.46 1.12 -2.69
C PRO A 33 -4.38 1.61 -4.13
N TYR A 34 -3.16 1.72 -4.67
CA TYR A 34 -2.90 2.07 -6.06
C TYR A 34 -1.97 1.05 -6.70
N GLY A 35 -2.41 0.44 -7.80
CA GLY A 35 -1.69 -0.62 -8.52
C GLY A 35 -1.10 -0.18 -9.86
N GLY A 36 -0.43 -1.14 -10.49
CA GLY A 36 0.31 -0.99 -11.74
C GLY A 36 1.76 -0.55 -11.55
N LYS A 37 2.49 -0.53 -12.65
CA LYS A 37 3.91 -0.13 -12.69
C LYS A 37 4.13 1.30 -12.15
N TYR A 38 3.17 2.20 -12.40
CA TYR A 38 3.20 3.59 -11.96
C TYR A 38 2.36 3.84 -10.70
N GLN A 39 1.76 2.81 -10.10
CA GLN A 39 0.93 2.89 -8.89
C GLN A 39 -0.14 4.00 -8.97
N MET A 40 -0.93 3.97 -10.06
CA MET A 40 -1.93 5.00 -10.36
C MET A 40 -3.35 4.46 -10.54
N THR A 41 -3.54 3.13 -10.67
CA THR A 41 -4.88 2.54 -10.71
C THR A 41 -5.40 2.31 -9.30
N PRO A 42 -6.46 3.02 -8.85
CA PRO A 42 -7.04 2.81 -7.53
C PRO A 42 -7.77 1.45 -7.49
N ILE A 43 -7.61 0.71 -6.40
CA ILE A 43 -8.42 -0.46 -6.12
C ILE A 43 -9.83 -0.04 -5.69
N GLN A 44 -10.81 -0.92 -5.91
CA GLN A 44 -12.18 -0.72 -5.45
C GLN A 44 -12.53 -1.58 -4.23
N THR A 45 -11.70 -2.58 -3.96
CA THR A 45 -11.87 -3.53 -2.86
C THR A 45 -10.54 -3.68 -2.12
N MET A 46 -10.55 -3.42 -0.83
CA MET A 46 -9.46 -3.80 0.06
C MET A 46 -9.42 -5.32 0.16
N VAL A 47 -8.26 -5.92 -0.04
CA VAL A 47 -8.04 -7.36 0.07
C VAL A 47 -6.86 -7.61 1.00
N ALA A 48 -7.11 -8.31 2.09
CA ALA A 48 -6.08 -8.67 3.07
C ALA A 48 -6.20 -10.14 3.50
N LYS A 49 -5.05 -10.79 3.67
CA LYS A 49 -4.96 -12.15 4.23
C LYS A 49 -5.40 -12.13 5.69
N LEU A 50 -6.01 -13.21 6.15
CA LEU A 50 -6.26 -13.37 7.58
C LEU A 50 -4.93 -13.44 8.32
N PRO A 51 -4.73 -12.60 9.37
CA PRO A 51 -3.50 -12.62 10.14
C PRO A 51 -3.40 -13.90 10.97
N VAL A 52 -2.28 -14.61 10.83
CA VAL A 52 -1.94 -15.79 11.63
C VAL A 52 -0.59 -15.58 12.28
N LEU A 53 -0.44 -15.96 13.55
CA LEU A 53 0.81 -15.83 14.29
C LEU A 53 1.90 -16.77 13.77
N LYS A 54 1.52 -17.97 13.31
CA LYS A 54 2.44 -18.98 12.78
C LYS A 54 1.92 -19.55 11.47
N GLY A 55 2.84 -19.92 10.60
CA GLY A 55 2.51 -20.48 9.29
C GLY A 55 1.96 -19.43 8.32
N GLU A 56 1.31 -19.90 7.27
CA GLU A 56 0.76 -19.06 6.20
C GLU A 56 -0.75 -19.27 6.07
N CYS A 57 -1.46 -18.27 5.57
CA CYS A 57 -2.88 -18.32 5.28
C CYS A 57 -3.12 -17.81 3.86
N ASP A 58 -3.89 -18.55 3.08
CA ASP A 58 -4.34 -18.18 1.73
C ASP A 58 -5.77 -17.62 1.70
N THR A 59 -6.42 -17.58 2.84
CA THR A 59 -7.75 -16.99 2.98
C THR A 59 -7.64 -15.48 3.13
N VAL A 60 -8.45 -14.74 2.38
CA VAL A 60 -8.51 -13.27 2.41
C VAL A 60 -9.88 -12.79 2.84
N THR A 61 -9.91 -11.64 3.49
CA THR A 61 -11.09 -10.80 3.60
C THR A 61 -11.07 -9.76 2.48
N MET A 62 -12.24 -9.53 1.90
CA MET A 62 -12.46 -8.50 0.89
C MET A 62 -13.46 -7.50 1.46
N MET A 63 -13.17 -6.20 1.34
CA MET A 63 -14.07 -5.15 1.81
C MET A 63 -14.15 -4.03 0.78
N SER A 64 -15.38 -3.64 0.45
CA SER A 64 -15.67 -2.52 -0.42
C SER A 64 -16.75 -1.63 0.15
N TYR A 65 -16.94 -0.47 -0.46
CA TYR A 65 -18.07 0.41 -0.14
C TYR A 65 -18.76 0.90 -1.41
N GLY A 66 -20.02 1.32 -1.27
CA GLY A 66 -20.79 1.98 -2.31
C GLY A 66 -21.51 3.19 -1.75
N PHE A 67 -21.49 4.28 -2.47
CA PHE A 67 -22.18 5.53 -2.20
C PHE A 67 -21.98 6.52 -3.33
N ASP A 68 -23.05 7.15 -3.78
CA ASP A 68 -22.99 8.30 -4.69
C ASP A 68 -23.85 9.44 -4.15
N PRO A 69 -23.26 10.62 -3.86
CA PRO A 69 -23.97 11.76 -3.26
C PRO A 69 -24.97 12.41 -4.22
N TYR A 70 -24.73 12.37 -5.53
CA TYR A 70 -25.62 12.95 -6.54
C TYR A 70 -26.89 12.12 -6.68
N LEU A 71 -26.74 10.79 -6.77
CA LEU A 71 -27.84 9.85 -6.83
C LEU A 71 -28.68 9.90 -5.54
N SER A 72 -28.01 9.92 -4.38
CA SER A 72 -28.68 9.99 -3.07
C SER A 72 -29.42 11.29 -2.86
N LYS A 73 -28.90 12.42 -3.37
CA LYS A 73 -29.57 13.72 -3.35
C LYS A 73 -30.79 13.74 -4.26
N TRP A 74 -30.71 13.09 -5.43
CA TRP A 74 -31.83 12.97 -6.36
C TRP A 74 -32.94 12.07 -5.79
N SER A 75 -32.58 10.91 -5.24
CA SER A 75 -33.51 9.96 -4.62
C SER A 75 -32.79 9.13 -3.56
N PRO A 76 -33.05 9.37 -2.25
CA PRO A 76 -32.43 8.55 -1.18
C PRO A 76 -32.73 7.05 -1.31
N PHE A 77 -33.90 6.71 -1.86
CA PHE A 77 -34.26 5.33 -2.13
C PHE A 77 -33.34 4.68 -3.18
N HIS A 78 -33.17 5.27 -4.35
CA HIS A 78 -32.26 4.78 -5.40
C HIS A 78 -30.80 4.85 -4.92
N GLY A 79 -30.45 5.91 -4.20
CA GLY A 79 -29.12 6.05 -3.58
C GLY A 79 -28.74 4.85 -2.74
N ALA A 80 -29.65 4.40 -1.87
CA ALA A 80 -29.44 3.22 -1.03
C ALA A 80 -29.41 1.90 -1.82
N VAL A 81 -30.33 1.74 -2.81
CA VAL A 81 -30.34 0.56 -3.70
C VAL A 81 -28.99 0.43 -4.42
N TYR A 82 -28.50 1.51 -4.98
CA TYR A 82 -27.26 1.47 -5.75
C TYR A 82 -25.99 1.54 -4.88
N ALA A 83 -26.04 2.08 -3.66
CA ALA A 83 -24.96 1.94 -2.70
C ALA A 83 -24.68 0.44 -2.40
N ILE A 84 -25.73 -0.35 -2.17
CA ILE A 84 -25.61 -1.80 -1.96
C ILE A 84 -25.13 -2.49 -3.25
N THR A 85 -25.76 -2.19 -4.38
CA THR A 85 -25.42 -2.80 -5.67
C THR A 85 -23.96 -2.53 -6.06
N GLU A 86 -23.47 -1.32 -5.86
CA GLU A 86 -22.10 -0.90 -6.15
C GLU A 86 -21.09 -1.60 -5.24
N SER A 87 -21.35 -1.65 -3.92
CA SER A 87 -20.45 -2.34 -2.98
C SER A 87 -20.31 -3.83 -3.31
N ILE A 88 -21.40 -4.49 -3.70
CA ILE A 88 -21.37 -5.89 -4.15
C ILE A 88 -20.59 -6.02 -5.46
N ALA A 89 -20.85 -5.14 -6.45
CA ALA A 89 -20.17 -5.18 -7.75
C ALA A 89 -18.65 -5.04 -7.63
N LYS A 90 -18.16 -4.18 -6.72
CA LYS A 90 -16.73 -4.00 -6.46
C LYS A 90 -16.07 -5.28 -5.92
N ILE A 91 -16.74 -6.02 -5.04
CA ILE A 91 -16.29 -7.35 -4.58
C ILE A 91 -16.21 -8.33 -5.76
N VAL A 92 -17.27 -8.38 -6.59
CA VAL A 92 -17.33 -9.26 -7.76
C VAL A 92 -16.24 -8.91 -8.79
N ALA A 93 -15.99 -7.62 -9.05
CA ALA A 93 -14.93 -7.16 -9.95
C ALA A 93 -13.53 -7.60 -9.49
N THR A 94 -13.36 -7.87 -8.20
CA THR A 94 -12.10 -8.30 -7.61
C THR A 94 -11.98 -9.84 -7.49
N GLY A 95 -13.05 -10.59 -7.84
CA GLY A 95 -13.07 -12.06 -7.85
C GLY A 95 -13.87 -12.70 -6.72
N GLY A 96 -14.50 -11.91 -5.84
CA GLY A 96 -15.36 -12.41 -4.77
C GLY A 96 -16.68 -12.99 -5.28
N ASP A 97 -17.39 -13.70 -4.41
CA ASP A 97 -18.68 -14.31 -4.70
C ASP A 97 -19.79 -13.53 -4.02
N TYR A 98 -20.67 -12.90 -4.82
CA TYR A 98 -21.74 -12.08 -4.28
C TYR A 98 -22.60 -12.82 -3.24
N SER A 99 -22.79 -14.14 -3.39
CA SER A 99 -23.68 -14.93 -2.51
C SER A 99 -23.16 -15.11 -1.08
N ASN A 100 -21.86 -14.91 -0.86
CA ASN A 100 -21.22 -15.01 0.45
C ASN A 100 -21.16 -13.68 1.21
N ILE A 101 -21.46 -12.58 0.54
CA ILE A 101 -21.32 -11.23 1.10
C ILE A 101 -22.20 -11.03 2.33
N ARG A 102 -21.67 -10.29 3.30
CA ARG A 102 -22.41 -9.67 4.39
C ARG A 102 -22.27 -8.18 4.30
N LEU A 103 -23.34 -7.47 4.68
CA LEU A 103 -23.43 -6.02 4.55
C LEU A 103 -23.39 -5.36 5.93
N THR A 104 -22.92 -4.13 5.97
CA THR A 104 -23.12 -3.22 7.10
C THR A 104 -23.32 -1.80 6.55
N PHE A 105 -24.10 -0.98 7.23
CA PHE A 105 -24.47 0.33 6.71
C PHE A 105 -24.02 1.43 7.66
N GLN A 106 -23.60 2.56 7.07
CA GLN A 106 -23.38 3.80 7.77
C GLN A 106 -24.35 4.85 7.22
N GLU A 107 -25.25 5.33 8.07
CA GLU A 107 -26.18 6.39 7.70
C GLU A 107 -25.77 7.71 8.32
N TYR A 108 -25.91 8.80 7.54
CA TYR A 108 -25.64 10.14 7.99
C TYR A 108 -26.60 11.13 7.31
N PHE A 109 -27.50 11.69 8.10
CA PHE A 109 -28.54 12.59 7.63
C PHE A 109 -28.45 13.93 8.37
N LYS A 110 -29.03 14.98 7.75
CA LYS A 110 -29.21 16.27 8.37
C LYS A 110 -30.09 16.18 9.62
N ARG A 111 -30.01 17.19 10.48
CA ARG A 111 -30.89 17.27 11.65
C ARG A 111 -32.37 17.22 11.23
N LEU A 112 -33.11 16.30 11.80
CA LEU A 112 -34.48 16.02 11.37
C LEU A 112 -35.50 17.03 11.94
N GLY A 113 -35.37 17.41 13.22
CA GLY A 113 -36.30 18.29 13.90
C GLY A 113 -37.74 17.76 13.82
N GLU A 114 -38.70 18.68 13.65
CA GLU A 114 -40.13 18.38 13.48
C GLU A 114 -40.57 18.32 12.01
N ASP A 115 -39.65 18.55 11.07
CA ASP A 115 -39.94 18.55 9.63
C ASP A 115 -40.11 17.13 9.11
N LYS A 116 -41.35 16.77 8.77
CA LYS A 116 -41.69 15.45 8.22
C LYS A 116 -40.96 15.10 6.93
N THR A 117 -40.63 16.11 6.12
CA THR A 117 -39.86 15.91 4.86
C THR A 117 -38.43 15.44 5.16
N ARG A 118 -37.83 16.00 6.22
CA ARG A 118 -36.50 15.57 6.68
C ARG A 118 -36.51 14.12 7.18
N TRP A 119 -37.56 13.71 7.89
CA TRP A 119 -37.78 12.34 8.33
C TRP A 119 -38.02 11.36 7.17
N GLY A 120 -38.64 11.83 6.08
CA GLY A 120 -38.89 11.04 4.89
C GLY A 120 -37.59 10.57 4.17
N GLN A 121 -36.46 11.28 4.32
CA GLN A 121 -35.22 10.93 3.68
C GLN A 121 -34.59 9.65 4.21
N PRO A 122 -34.34 9.48 5.54
CA PRO A 122 -33.84 8.21 6.07
C PRO A 122 -34.82 7.05 5.84
N VAL A 123 -36.13 7.30 5.94
CA VAL A 123 -37.11 6.24 5.66
C VAL A 123 -37.03 5.77 4.21
N ALA A 124 -36.89 6.67 3.25
CA ALA A 124 -36.73 6.32 1.83
C ALA A 124 -35.43 5.54 1.60
N ALA A 125 -34.32 5.93 2.22
CA ALA A 125 -33.06 5.22 2.13
C ALA A 125 -33.16 3.80 2.73
N LEU A 126 -33.78 3.66 3.90
CA LEU A 126 -34.00 2.35 4.54
C LEU A 126 -34.89 1.42 3.68
N LEU A 127 -35.94 1.96 3.03
CA LEU A 127 -36.76 1.18 2.11
C LEU A 127 -35.97 0.70 0.90
N GLY A 128 -35.10 1.55 0.34
CA GLY A 128 -34.19 1.18 -0.74
C GLY A 128 -33.21 0.08 -0.31
N ALA A 129 -32.61 0.25 0.87
CA ALA A 129 -31.70 -0.75 1.44
C ALA A 129 -32.40 -2.09 1.71
N TYR A 130 -33.63 -2.05 2.24
CA TYR A 130 -34.44 -3.24 2.45
C TYR A 130 -34.73 -3.97 1.13
N GLN A 131 -35.16 -3.24 0.09
CA GLN A 131 -35.44 -3.82 -1.22
C GLN A 131 -34.19 -4.48 -1.81
N ALA A 132 -33.03 -3.84 -1.75
CA ALA A 132 -31.80 -4.40 -2.29
C ALA A 132 -31.36 -5.66 -1.52
N GLN A 133 -31.43 -5.66 -0.19
CA GLN A 133 -31.12 -6.83 0.61
C GLN A 133 -32.02 -8.02 0.26
N MET A 134 -33.32 -7.78 0.17
CA MET A 134 -34.30 -8.82 -0.22
C MET A 134 -34.05 -9.30 -1.64
N GLY A 135 -33.76 -8.40 -2.56
CA GLY A 135 -33.49 -8.71 -3.96
C GLY A 135 -32.25 -9.58 -4.16
N PHE A 136 -31.14 -9.24 -3.52
CA PHE A 136 -29.92 -10.04 -3.55
C PHE A 136 -30.02 -11.31 -2.67
N GLY A 137 -30.84 -11.30 -1.65
CA GLY A 137 -30.88 -12.36 -0.62
C GLY A 137 -29.70 -12.25 0.35
N LEU A 138 -29.24 -11.04 0.62
CA LEU A 138 -28.09 -10.74 1.48
C LEU A 138 -28.53 -9.97 2.72
N ALA A 139 -27.96 -10.32 3.87
CA ALA A 139 -28.29 -9.67 5.13
C ALA A 139 -27.23 -8.64 5.52
N SER A 140 -27.69 -7.53 6.11
CA SER A 140 -26.82 -6.65 6.90
C SER A 140 -26.66 -7.22 8.32
N ILE A 141 -25.44 -7.12 8.84
CA ILE A 141 -25.11 -7.57 10.20
C ILE A 141 -25.35 -6.49 11.26
N GLY A 142 -25.57 -5.26 10.81
CA GLY A 142 -25.76 -4.09 11.65
C GLY A 142 -25.40 -2.80 10.90
N GLY A 143 -25.19 -1.76 11.65
CA GLY A 143 -24.84 -0.45 11.11
C GLY A 143 -24.79 0.61 12.19
N LYS A 144 -24.66 1.85 11.76
CA LYS A 144 -24.67 3.03 12.61
C LYS A 144 -25.38 4.15 11.88
N ASP A 145 -26.32 4.79 12.53
CA ASP A 145 -27.01 5.96 12.02
C ASP A 145 -26.70 7.22 12.82
N SER A 146 -26.77 8.35 12.17
CA SER A 146 -26.63 9.67 12.79
C SER A 146 -27.45 10.71 12.05
N MET A 147 -28.19 11.53 12.82
CA MET A 147 -29.03 12.61 12.32
C MET A 147 -28.46 13.97 12.72
N SER A 148 -27.12 14.10 12.74
CA SER A 148 -26.40 15.32 13.17
C SER A 148 -25.70 16.05 12.02
N GLY A 149 -25.99 15.71 10.78
CA GLY A 149 -25.34 16.22 9.58
C GLY A 149 -25.77 17.63 9.15
N THR A 150 -25.96 18.54 10.11
CA THR A 150 -26.22 19.96 9.86
C THR A 150 -25.18 20.78 10.59
N PHE A 151 -24.51 21.67 9.88
CA PHE A 151 -23.59 22.65 10.43
C PHE A 151 -23.96 24.04 9.90
N ASN A 152 -24.46 24.87 10.79
CA ASN A 152 -25.08 26.15 10.44
C ASN A 152 -26.21 25.95 9.40
N ASP A 153 -26.06 26.53 8.21
CA ASP A 153 -26.95 26.42 7.05
C ASP A 153 -26.57 25.33 6.04
N ILE A 154 -25.51 24.56 6.33
CA ILE A 154 -25.04 23.47 5.47
C ILE A 154 -25.62 22.15 5.97
N ASP A 155 -26.38 21.47 5.11
CA ASP A 155 -26.87 20.11 5.33
C ASP A 155 -26.05 19.12 4.51
N VAL A 156 -25.68 17.99 5.09
CA VAL A 156 -25.11 16.86 4.32
C VAL A 156 -26.16 16.30 3.35
N PRO A 157 -25.77 15.76 2.19
CA PRO A 157 -26.69 15.01 1.36
C PRO A 157 -27.21 13.78 2.12
N PRO A 158 -28.41 13.28 1.79
CA PRO A 158 -28.88 12.01 2.35
C PRO A 158 -27.83 10.93 2.10
N THR A 159 -27.31 10.34 3.16
CA THR A 159 -26.18 9.41 3.05
C THR A 159 -26.54 8.07 3.66
N LEU A 160 -26.51 7.03 2.83
CA LEU A 160 -26.42 5.64 3.24
C LEU A 160 -25.24 5.02 2.49
N VAL A 161 -24.16 4.75 3.20
CA VAL A 161 -23.00 4.02 2.69
C VAL A 161 -23.21 2.55 2.97
N SER A 162 -23.10 1.72 1.95
CA SER A 162 -23.05 0.26 2.08
C SER A 162 -21.61 -0.21 2.10
N PHE A 163 -21.26 -1.02 3.10
CA PHE A 163 -20.01 -1.77 3.11
C PHE A 163 -20.34 -3.24 2.87
N ALA A 164 -19.64 -3.85 1.93
CA ALA A 164 -19.74 -5.27 1.60
C ALA A 164 -18.46 -5.99 2.07
N VAL A 165 -18.64 -7.12 2.73
CA VAL A 165 -17.53 -7.97 3.21
C VAL A 165 -17.71 -9.37 2.66
N ASP A 166 -16.65 -9.93 2.07
CA ASP A 166 -16.59 -11.32 1.58
C ASP A 166 -15.33 -12.02 2.07
N VAL A 167 -15.29 -13.33 1.93
CA VAL A 167 -14.13 -14.18 2.21
C VAL A 167 -13.83 -15.01 0.98
N ALA A 168 -12.58 -14.94 0.51
CA ALA A 168 -12.13 -15.63 -0.70
C ALA A 168 -10.75 -16.27 -0.48
N LYS A 169 -10.18 -16.82 -1.56
CA LYS A 169 -8.78 -17.27 -1.60
C LYS A 169 -7.93 -16.27 -2.33
N THR A 170 -6.65 -16.16 -1.97
CA THR A 170 -5.68 -15.30 -2.67
C THR A 170 -5.62 -15.56 -4.17
N THR A 171 -5.82 -16.82 -4.57
CA THR A 171 -5.82 -17.26 -5.98
C THR A 171 -7.02 -16.78 -6.79
N ASP A 172 -8.10 -16.37 -6.14
CA ASP A 172 -9.32 -15.88 -6.79
C ASP A 172 -9.27 -14.38 -7.07
N VAL A 173 -8.27 -13.68 -6.49
CA VAL A 173 -8.15 -12.22 -6.56
C VAL A 173 -7.53 -11.77 -7.86
N ILE A 174 -8.19 -10.84 -8.56
CA ILE A 174 -7.62 -10.09 -9.69
C ILE A 174 -7.50 -8.60 -9.35
N THR A 175 -6.70 -7.89 -10.14
CA THR A 175 -6.41 -6.47 -9.93
C THR A 175 -6.88 -5.63 -11.11
N PRO A 176 -7.30 -4.36 -10.87
CA PRO A 176 -8.07 -3.61 -11.86
C PRO A 176 -7.23 -2.96 -12.97
N GLU A 177 -5.91 -2.80 -12.84
CA GLU A 177 -5.10 -2.16 -13.88
C GLU A 177 -5.10 -2.96 -15.19
N LEU A 178 -5.12 -2.28 -16.33
CA LEU A 178 -5.00 -2.90 -17.67
C LEU A 178 -3.70 -3.70 -17.76
N LYS A 179 -3.77 -4.89 -18.37
CA LYS A 179 -2.67 -5.87 -18.35
C LYS A 179 -1.84 -5.86 -19.62
N ARG A 180 -2.48 -5.73 -20.81
CA ARG A 180 -1.75 -5.98 -22.04
C ARG A 180 -2.39 -5.30 -23.25
N ALA A 181 -1.55 -4.66 -24.08
CA ALA A 181 -1.95 -4.21 -25.43
C ALA A 181 -2.44 -5.39 -26.29
N GLY A 182 -3.47 -5.14 -27.12
CA GLY A 182 -4.16 -6.12 -27.94
C GLY A 182 -5.31 -6.85 -27.23
N ASN A 183 -5.53 -6.60 -25.94
CA ASN A 183 -6.73 -7.06 -25.23
C ASN A 183 -7.92 -6.15 -25.54
N ARG A 184 -9.13 -6.70 -25.39
CA ARG A 184 -10.41 -5.99 -25.64
C ARG A 184 -11.02 -5.54 -24.32
N LEU A 185 -11.61 -4.35 -24.33
CA LEU A 185 -12.41 -3.81 -23.25
C LEU A 185 -13.90 -3.97 -23.57
N ILE A 186 -14.65 -4.49 -22.59
CA ILE A 186 -16.06 -4.79 -22.75
C ILE A 186 -16.83 -4.18 -21.58
N ARG A 187 -17.88 -3.40 -21.88
CA ARG A 187 -18.85 -2.94 -20.88
C ARG A 187 -19.95 -3.98 -20.72
N ILE A 188 -20.17 -4.43 -19.50
CA ILE A 188 -21.24 -5.36 -19.12
C ILE A 188 -22.21 -4.62 -18.23
N CYS A 189 -23.40 -4.30 -18.74
CA CYS A 189 -24.43 -3.62 -17.94
C CYS A 189 -25.31 -4.62 -17.21
N ILE A 190 -25.69 -4.30 -15.98
CA ILE A 190 -26.74 -5.01 -15.26
C ILE A 190 -28.12 -4.61 -15.84
N PRO A 191 -29.06 -5.56 -15.95
CA PRO A 191 -30.43 -5.25 -16.39
C PRO A 191 -31.20 -4.52 -15.30
N THR A 192 -31.97 -3.51 -15.74
CA THR A 192 -32.84 -2.69 -14.89
C THR A 192 -34.27 -2.69 -15.42
N ASP A 193 -35.23 -2.44 -14.55
CA ASP A 193 -36.65 -2.27 -14.90
C ASP A 193 -36.97 -0.84 -15.39
N ALA A 194 -38.23 -0.57 -15.65
CA ALA A 194 -38.73 0.74 -16.10
C ALA A 194 -38.55 1.86 -15.06
N TYR A 195 -38.27 1.53 -13.81
CA TYR A 195 -38.01 2.50 -12.73
C TYR A 195 -36.52 2.65 -12.46
N ASN A 196 -35.66 2.13 -13.32
CA ASN A 196 -34.20 2.08 -13.16
C ASN A 196 -33.76 1.29 -11.89
N LEU A 197 -34.52 0.28 -11.49
CA LEU A 197 -34.14 -0.61 -10.39
C LEU A 197 -33.53 -1.91 -10.92
N PRO A 198 -32.53 -2.50 -10.24
CA PRO A 198 -31.93 -3.75 -10.67
C PRO A 198 -32.94 -4.90 -10.75
N ILE A 199 -32.96 -5.64 -11.86
CA ILE A 199 -33.71 -6.90 -11.97
C ILE A 199 -32.85 -7.99 -11.32
N TYR A 200 -32.98 -8.14 -10.00
CA TYR A 200 -32.07 -8.93 -9.17
C TYR A 200 -31.87 -10.37 -9.62
N SER A 201 -32.90 -11.03 -10.16
CA SER A 201 -32.80 -12.39 -10.70
C SER A 201 -31.78 -12.48 -11.84
N GLU A 202 -31.70 -11.46 -12.68
CA GLU A 202 -30.76 -11.40 -13.82
C GLU A 202 -29.39 -10.84 -13.38
N VAL A 203 -29.37 -9.83 -12.51
CA VAL A 203 -28.13 -9.28 -11.96
C VAL A 203 -27.29 -10.38 -11.27
N LYS A 204 -27.93 -11.25 -10.51
CA LYS A 204 -27.26 -12.39 -9.86
C LYS A 204 -26.58 -13.32 -10.87
N LYS A 205 -27.22 -13.59 -12.00
CA LYS A 205 -26.63 -14.41 -13.09
C LYS A 205 -25.42 -13.74 -13.72
N VAL A 206 -25.49 -12.41 -13.93
CA VAL A 206 -24.35 -11.63 -14.45
C VAL A 206 -23.18 -11.70 -13.48
N TYR A 207 -23.41 -11.47 -12.18
CA TYR A 207 -22.38 -11.50 -11.14
C TYR A 207 -21.73 -12.89 -11.02
N GLN A 208 -22.52 -13.95 -10.99
CA GLN A 208 -22.01 -15.33 -11.00
C GLN A 208 -21.16 -15.62 -12.23
N ARG A 209 -21.60 -15.13 -13.40
CA ARG A 209 -20.84 -15.33 -14.63
C ARG A 209 -19.49 -14.61 -14.59
N ILE A 210 -19.44 -13.37 -14.11
CA ILE A 210 -18.20 -12.59 -13.99
C ILE A 210 -17.26 -13.29 -13.01
N THR A 211 -17.71 -13.65 -11.80
CA THR A 211 -16.90 -14.39 -10.82
C THR A 211 -16.32 -15.67 -11.43
N LYS A 212 -17.15 -16.44 -12.17
CA LYS A 212 -16.67 -17.65 -12.84
C LYS A 212 -15.59 -17.34 -13.88
N LEU A 213 -15.79 -16.35 -14.73
CA LEU A 213 -14.82 -15.97 -15.76
C LEU A 213 -13.50 -15.45 -15.18
N ILE A 214 -13.55 -14.80 -14.03
CA ILE A 214 -12.36 -14.39 -13.28
C ILE A 214 -11.62 -15.63 -12.77
N LYS A 215 -12.30 -16.54 -12.09
CA LYS A 215 -11.70 -17.80 -11.58
C LYS A 215 -11.13 -18.68 -12.68
N ASP A 216 -11.77 -18.69 -13.85
CA ASP A 216 -11.29 -19.41 -15.04
C ASP A 216 -10.11 -18.69 -15.73
N GLY A 217 -9.68 -17.51 -15.23
CA GLY A 217 -8.61 -16.69 -15.80
C GLY A 217 -8.93 -16.09 -17.18
N ILE A 218 -10.20 -16.00 -17.55
CA ILE A 218 -10.69 -15.42 -18.82
C ILE A 218 -10.70 -13.89 -18.74
N ILE A 219 -11.32 -13.32 -17.70
CA ILE A 219 -11.26 -11.89 -17.39
C ILE A 219 -9.89 -11.63 -16.74
N LYS A 220 -9.14 -10.67 -17.30
CA LYS A 220 -7.79 -10.32 -16.87
C LYS A 220 -7.76 -9.19 -15.85
N SER A 221 -8.64 -8.22 -16.03
CA SER A 221 -8.91 -7.14 -15.08
C SER A 221 -10.36 -6.71 -15.17
N ALA A 222 -10.91 -6.14 -14.11
CA ALA A 222 -12.28 -5.67 -14.04
C ALA A 222 -12.39 -4.45 -13.14
N TYR A 223 -13.34 -3.56 -13.47
CA TYR A 223 -13.66 -2.37 -12.69
C TYR A 223 -15.19 -2.18 -12.65
N ALA A 224 -15.75 -2.01 -11.46
CA ALA A 224 -17.17 -1.69 -11.30
C ALA A 224 -17.39 -0.22 -11.69
N ILE A 225 -18.41 0.04 -12.51
CA ILE A 225 -18.75 1.37 -13.02
C ILE A 225 -19.38 2.20 -11.90
N GLY A 226 -18.86 3.39 -11.68
CA GLY A 226 -19.34 4.40 -10.74
C GLY A 226 -19.98 5.60 -11.42
N GLY A 227 -20.02 6.73 -10.72
CA GLY A 227 -20.67 7.97 -11.16
C GLY A 227 -20.12 8.58 -12.44
N GLY A 228 -18.85 8.36 -12.77
CA GLY A 228 -18.20 8.83 -14.01
C GLY A 228 -18.39 7.91 -15.22
N GLY A 229 -19.20 6.86 -15.10
CA GLY A 229 -19.49 5.94 -16.20
C GLY A 229 -18.32 5.02 -16.56
N ALA A 230 -18.42 4.41 -17.74
CA ALA A 230 -17.36 3.55 -18.27
C ALA A 230 -16.07 4.32 -18.57
N LEU A 231 -16.14 5.62 -18.86
CA LEU A 231 -14.97 6.48 -19.08
C LEU A 231 -14.10 6.57 -17.84
N GLU A 232 -14.69 6.76 -16.65
CA GLU A 232 -13.99 6.72 -15.37
C GLU A 232 -13.28 5.38 -15.19
N ALA A 233 -14.01 4.27 -15.39
CA ALA A 233 -13.48 2.93 -15.22
C ALA A 233 -12.28 2.68 -16.14
N VAL A 234 -12.42 2.95 -17.44
CA VAL A 234 -11.34 2.79 -18.44
C VAL A 234 -10.13 3.64 -18.09
N ALA A 235 -10.34 4.92 -17.75
CA ALA A 235 -9.25 5.83 -17.41
C ALA A 235 -8.47 5.35 -16.17
N LYS A 236 -9.17 5.00 -15.09
CA LYS A 236 -8.53 4.51 -13.86
C LYS A 236 -7.81 3.16 -14.08
N MET A 237 -8.38 2.26 -14.88
CA MET A 237 -7.71 1.00 -15.26
C MET A 237 -6.43 1.26 -16.07
N ALA A 238 -6.44 2.26 -16.95
CA ALA A 238 -5.32 2.60 -17.84
C ALA A 238 -4.12 3.20 -17.10
N PHE A 239 -4.35 4.01 -16.06
CA PHE A 239 -3.33 4.85 -15.42
C PHE A 239 -2.19 4.07 -14.79
N GLY A 240 -2.47 2.92 -14.17
CA GLY A 240 -1.48 2.16 -13.41
C GLY A 240 -0.33 1.61 -14.24
N ASN A 241 -0.61 1.17 -15.46
CA ASN A 241 0.39 0.65 -16.40
C ASN A 241 0.62 1.60 -17.59
N LYS A 242 -0.06 2.76 -17.61
CA LYS A 242 -0.03 3.72 -18.71
C LYS A 242 -0.32 3.09 -20.07
N LEU A 243 -1.30 2.19 -20.12
CA LEU A 243 -1.78 1.60 -21.37
C LEU A 243 -2.92 2.46 -21.94
N GLY A 244 -2.85 2.77 -23.22
CA GLY A 244 -3.87 3.54 -23.92
C GLY A 244 -5.07 2.69 -24.35
N VAL A 245 -6.09 3.35 -24.88
CA VAL A 245 -7.28 2.68 -25.42
C VAL A 245 -7.72 3.37 -26.71
N ILE A 246 -7.95 2.60 -27.76
CA ILE A 246 -8.64 3.04 -28.97
C ILE A 246 -10.08 2.52 -28.88
N PHE A 247 -11.04 3.44 -28.79
CA PHE A 247 -12.45 3.10 -28.74
C PHE A 247 -12.97 2.70 -30.11
N ASP A 248 -13.88 1.72 -30.15
CA ASP A 248 -14.50 1.27 -31.40
C ASP A 248 -15.46 2.34 -31.96
N GLU A 249 -15.62 2.39 -33.27
CA GLU A 249 -16.42 3.42 -33.98
C GLU A 249 -17.92 3.39 -33.60
N GLU A 250 -18.44 2.24 -33.19
CA GLU A 250 -19.83 2.07 -32.78
C GLU A 250 -20.11 2.57 -31.35
N VAL A 251 -19.07 2.92 -30.56
CA VAL A 251 -19.22 3.40 -29.19
C VAL A 251 -19.66 4.86 -29.22
N GLU A 252 -20.84 5.11 -28.68
CA GLU A 252 -21.33 6.47 -28.55
C GLU A 252 -20.87 7.09 -27.23
N LEU A 253 -20.85 8.40 -27.17
CA LEU A 253 -20.42 9.15 -26.00
C LEU A 253 -21.23 8.82 -24.73
N LYS A 254 -22.55 8.61 -24.89
CA LYS A 254 -23.42 8.17 -23.78
C LYS A 254 -23.01 6.80 -23.22
N ASP A 255 -22.45 5.92 -24.04
CA ASP A 255 -21.99 4.60 -23.62
C ASP A 255 -20.82 4.69 -22.63
N LEU A 256 -20.04 5.77 -22.74
CA LEU A 256 -18.90 6.04 -21.85
C LEU A 256 -19.29 6.83 -20.60
N THR A 257 -20.30 7.69 -20.69
CA THR A 257 -20.60 8.67 -19.64
C THR A 257 -21.82 8.35 -18.78
N ASP A 258 -22.71 7.46 -19.24
CA ASP A 258 -23.86 7.05 -18.43
C ASP A 258 -23.41 6.33 -17.15
N PRO A 259 -23.82 6.78 -15.94
CA PRO A 259 -23.49 6.12 -14.69
C PRO A 259 -24.30 4.82 -14.56
N LYS A 260 -23.73 3.73 -15.01
CA LYS A 260 -24.33 2.39 -14.92
C LYS A 260 -23.87 1.66 -13.67
N PHE A 261 -24.21 2.20 -12.49
CA PHE A 261 -23.83 1.60 -11.19
C PHE A 261 -24.13 0.10 -11.14
N GLY A 262 -23.20 -0.67 -10.57
CA GLY A 262 -23.28 -2.12 -10.48
C GLY A 262 -22.91 -2.87 -11.76
N SER A 263 -22.62 -2.16 -12.84
CA SER A 263 -22.10 -2.68 -14.12
C SER A 263 -20.57 -2.71 -14.12
N PHE A 264 -19.95 -3.24 -15.18
CA PHE A 264 -18.50 -3.47 -15.20
C PHE A 264 -17.88 -3.02 -16.53
N VAL A 265 -16.61 -2.62 -16.46
CA VAL A 265 -15.67 -2.70 -17.56
C VAL A 265 -14.72 -3.87 -17.28
N VAL A 266 -14.56 -4.78 -18.24
CA VAL A 266 -13.67 -5.93 -18.12
C VAL A 266 -12.67 -5.96 -19.26
N GLU A 267 -11.45 -6.41 -18.96
CA GLU A 267 -10.41 -6.67 -19.95
C GLU A 267 -10.33 -8.17 -20.24
N MET A 268 -10.37 -8.54 -21.51
CA MET A 268 -10.27 -9.91 -21.97
C MET A 268 -9.31 -10.04 -23.17
N SER A 269 -8.65 -11.21 -23.28
CA SER A 269 -7.91 -11.53 -24.51
C SER A 269 -8.86 -11.57 -25.71
N THR A 270 -8.47 -11.00 -26.85
CA THR A 270 -9.25 -11.00 -28.09
C THR A 270 -9.78 -12.38 -28.48
N ARG A 271 -8.97 -13.44 -28.29
CA ARG A 271 -9.38 -14.82 -28.58
C ARG A 271 -10.40 -15.40 -27.60
N ASP A 272 -10.54 -14.84 -26.40
CA ASP A 272 -11.42 -15.35 -25.36
C ASP A 272 -12.76 -14.59 -25.26
N VAL A 273 -12.94 -13.51 -26.01
CA VAL A 273 -14.16 -12.68 -26.00
C VAL A 273 -15.43 -13.52 -26.21
N HIS A 274 -15.38 -14.51 -27.11
CA HIS A 274 -16.52 -15.42 -27.35
C HIS A 274 -16.97 -16.21 -26.12
N LYS A 275 -16.09 -16.35 -25.12
CA LYS A 275 -16.38 -17.05 -23.86
C LYS A 275 -17.16 -16.18 -22.87
N LEU A 276 -17.39 -14.90 -23.15
CA LEU A 276 -18.15 -14.01 -22.27
C LEU A 276 -19.55 -14.59 -21.99
N ALA A 277 -20.27 -14.98 -23.05
CA ALA A 277 -21.58 -15.67 -23.02
C ALA A 277 -22.66 -14.94 -22.19
N ILE A 278 -22.54 -13.63 -22.06
CA ILE A 278 -23.55 -12.66 -21.58
C ILE A 278 -23.46 -11.39 -22.44
N PRO A 279 -24.53 -10.60 -22.51
CA PRO A 279 -24.50 -9.35 -23.30
C PRO A 279 -23.41 -8.40 -22.79
N GLY A 280 -22.65 -7.84 -23.72
CA GLY A 280 -21.63 -6.82 -23.45
C GLY A 280 -21.41 -5.95 -24.69
N LEU A 281 -21.10 -4.67 -24.46
CA LEU A 281 -20.71 -3.74 -25.51
C LEU A 281 -19.19 -3.72 -25.60
N MET A 282 -18.66 -3.98 -26.80
CA MET A 282 -17.23 -3.77 -27.06
C MET A 282 -16.94 -2.28 -26.98
N LEU A 283 -16.02 -1.90 -26.10
CA LEU A 283 -15.63 -0.51 -25.95
C LEU A 283 -14.43 -0.15 -26.81
N GLY A 284 -13.48 -1.08 -26.99
CA GLY A 284 -12.28 -0.79 -27.73
C GLY A 284 -11.14 -1.77 -27.46
N GLU A 285 -9.97 -1.39 -27.93
CA GLU A 285 -8.74 -2.17 -27.80
C GLU A 285 -7.72 -1.45 -26.91
N VAL A 286 -7.09 -2.20 -26.02
CA VAL A 286 -5.96 -1.72 -25.20
C VAL A 286 -4.71 -1.61 -26.07
N THR A 287 -3.99 -0.49 -25.99
CA THR A 287 -2.77 -0.22 -26.77
C THR A 287 -1.59 0.13 -25.88
N ASP A 288 -0.39 0.04 -26.42
CA ASP A 288 0.84 0.53 -25.78
C ASP A 288 1.11 2.02 -26.03
N LYS A 289 0.25 2.67 -26.83
CA LYS A 289 0.26 4.11 -27.00
C LYS A 289 -0.33 4.77 -25.74
N HIS A 290 0.34 5.77 -25.26
CA HIS A 290 -0.05 6.49 -24.03
C HIS A 290 -1.17 7.52 -24.30
N GLU A 291 -2.29 7.08 -24.86
CA GLU A 291 -3.39 7.95 -25.29
C GLU A 291 -4.75 7.24 -25.29
N PHE A 292 -5.81 8.02 -25.14
CA PHE A 292 -7.18 7.62 -25.43
C PHE A 292 -7.57 8.19 -26.79
N VAL A 293 -8.08 7.34 -27.69
CA VAL A 293 -8.52 7.72 -29.03
C VAL A 293 -10.00 7.43 -29.16
N PHE A 294 -10.81 8.45 -29.44
CA PHE A 294 -12.24 8.36 -29.70
C PHE A 294 -12.56 9.07 -31.03
N GLY A 295 -12.72 8.31 -32.10
CA GLY A 295 -12.77 8.87 -33.47
C GLY A 295 -11.51 9.69 -33.76
N ASP A 296 -11.71 10.97 -34.13
CA ASP A 296 -10.61 11.91 -34.37
C ASP A 296 -10.08 12.61 -33.11
N GLU A 297 -10.73 12.41 -31.98
CA GLU A 297 -10.34 13.03 -30.69
C GLU A 297 -9.28 12.19 -29.98
N VAL A 298 -8.19 12.83 -29.59
CA VAL A 298 -7.08 12.20 -28.87
C VAL A 298 -6.82 12.93 -27.54
N VAL A 299 -6.72 12.17 -26.45
CA VAL A 299 -6.33 12.68 -25.13
C VAL A 299 -5.14 11.87 -24.66
N THR A 300 -4.01 12.51 -24.38
CA THR A 300 -2.85 11.81 -23.85
C THR A 300 -3.09 11.34 -22.40
N LEU A 301 -2.47 10.22 -22.01
CA LEU A 301 -2.60 9.73 -20.64
C LEU A 301 -2.00 10.72 -19.62
N GLU A 302 -0.95 11.44 -20.00
CA GLU A 302 -0.34 12.48 -19.15
C GLU A 302 -1.38 13.57 -18.85
N GLU A 303 -2.04 14.11 -19.88
CA GLU A 303 -3.09 15.12 -19.72
C GLU A 303 -4.28 14.60 -18.90
N ALA A 304 -4.67 13.35 -19.11
CA ALA A 304 -5.76 12.71 -18.36
C ALA A 304 -5.39 12.53 -16.88
N ILE A 305 -4.18 12.05 -16.59
CA ILE A 305 -3.66 11.86 -15.23
C ILE A 305 -3.54 13.20 -14.49
N ASP A 306 -3.01 14.24 -15.14
CA ASP A 306 -2.88 15.57 -14.55
C ASP A 306 -4.26 16.17 -14.24
N THR A 307 -5.22 16.02 -15.17
CA THR A 307 -6.61 16.44 -14.95
C THR A 307 -7.22 15.73 -13.75
N TRP A 308 -6.98 14.42 -13.63
CA TRP A 308 -7.51 13.59 -12.54
C TRP A 308 -6.89 13.92 -11.17
N LYS A 309 -5.58 14.26 -11.12
CA LYS A 309 -4.88 14.61 -9.88
C LYS A 309 -5.21 16.01 -9.37
N LYS A 310 -5.38 16.97 -10.28
CA LYS A 310 -5.43 18.39 -9.99
C LYS A 310 -6.47 18.84 -8.94
N PRO A 311 -7.71 18.32 -8.90
CA PRO A 311 -8.75 18.87 -8.02
C PRO A 311 -8.39 18.86 -6.53
N LEU A 312 -7.77 17.80 -6.04
CA LEU A 312 -7.42 17.66 -4.63
C LEU A 312 -5.95 17.95 -4.31
N GLU A 313 -5.09 18.19 -5.31
CA GLU A 313 -3.65 18.41 -5.10
C GLU A 313 -3.36 19.59 -4.18
N LYS A 314 -4.19 20.65 -4.22
CA LYS A 314 -4.03 21.82 -3.36
C LYS A 314 -4.35 21.53 -1.87
N VAL A 315 -5.23 20.56 -1.59
CA VAL A 315 -5.67 20.20 -0.23
C VAL A 315 -4.90 18.99 0.29
N PHE A 316 -4.65 18.03 -0.57
CA PHE A 316 -3.93 16.79 -0.29
C PHE A 316 -2.78 16.60 -1.29
N PRO A 317 -1.69 17.38 -1.17
CA PRO A 317 -0.59 17.33 -2.13
C PRO A 317 0.05 15.94 -2.17
N THR A 318 0.40 15.49 -3.37
CA THR A 318 1.13 14.24 -3.61
C THR A 318 2.64 14.45 -3.67
N ARG A 319 3.09 15.70 -3.80
CA ARG A 319 4.49 16.11 -3.86
C ARG A 319 4.69 17.45 -3.15
N SER A 320 5.92 17.71 -2.69
CA SER A 320 6.32 19.03 -2.17
C SER A 320 6.72 19.95 -3.32
N GLU A 321 6.79 21.25 -3.03
CA GLU A 321 7.50 22.20 -3.89
C GLU A 321 8.99 21.99 -3.70
N GLY A 322 9.75 21.75 -4.80
CA GLY A 322 11.04 21.63 -4.52
C GLY A 322 12.19 21.28 -5.43
N ASP A 323 13.36 21.23 -4.89
CA ASP A 323 14.64 21.02 -5.50
C ASP A 323 14.76 19.63 -6.15
N GLN A 324 15.04 19.62 -7.45
CA GLN A 324 15.38 18.43 -8.23
C GLN A 324 16.91 18.41 -8.42
N SER A 325 17.66 18.30 -7.32
CA SER A 325 19.11 18.15 -7.40
C SER A 325 19.47 16.90 -8.20
N ILE A 326 20.46 17.02 -9.05
CA ILE A 326 20.97 15.92 -9.87
C ILE A 326 21.68 14.94 -8.94
N VAL A 327 21.29 13.68 -9.00
CA VAL A 327 21.96 12.57 -8.31
C VAL A 327 22.97 11.94 -9.26
N ASP A 328 24.16 11.65 -8.77
CA ASP A 328 25.14 10.86 -9.53
C ASP A 328 24.64 9.40 -9.64
N THR A 329 24.17 9.02 -10.81
CA THR A 329 23.61 7.70 -11.09
C THR A 329 24.67 6.60 -11.20
N THR A 330 25.94 6.99 -11.35
CA THR A 330 27.05 6.02 -11.54
C THR A 330 27.64 5.53 -10.22
N ARG A 331 27.26 6.15 -9.09
CA ARG A 331 27.78 5.77 -7.78
C ARG A 331 27.24 4.40 -7.36
N HIS A 332 28.08 3.40 -7.38
CA HIS A 332 27.88 2.07 -6.81
C HIS A 332 29.20 1.52 -6.30
N TYR A 333 29.14 0.52 -5.44
CA TYR A 333 30.32 -0.04 -4.80
C TYR A 333 30.34 -1.57 -4.94
N ILE A 334 31.37 -2.06 -5.60
CA ILE A 334 31.60 -3.50 -5.77
C ILE A 334 32.98 -3.81 -5.15
N LYS A 335 32.98 -4.48 -4.01
CA LYS A 335 34.19 -4.91 -3.30
C LYS A 335 34.28 -6.43 -3.30
N GLY A 336 35.49 -6.94 -3.53
CA GLY A 336 35.72 -8.39 -3.58
C GLY A 336 35.59 -9.15 -2.25
N ASN A 337 35.70 -8.44 -1.11
CA ASN A 337 35.73 -9.06 0.22
C ASN A 337 34.57 -8.54 1.08
N ILE A 338 33.54 -9.38 1.25
CA ILE A 338 32.48 -9.20 2.25
C ILE A 338 32.98 -9.79 3.58
N TYR A 339 32.58 -9.20 4.71
CA TYR A 339 32.89 -9.73 6.02
C TYR A 339 32.38 -11.17 6.17
N VAL A 340 33.26 -12.08 6.59
CA VAL A 340 32.93 -13.50 6.76
C VAL A 340 32.89 -13.83 8.25
N CYS A 341 31.82 -14.47 8.68
CA CYS A 341 31.63 -14.92 10.04
C CYS A 341 32.64 -16.01 10.40
N LYS A 342 33.33 -15.84 11.53
CA LYS A 342 34.26 -16.84 12.11
C LYS A 342 33.54 -17.73 13.12
N ASN A 343 32.50 -17.21 13.76
CA ASN A 343 31.72 -17.87 14.80
C ASN A 343 30.47 -18.53 14.23
N LYS A 344 30.64 -19.65 13.51
CA LYS A 344 29.56 -20.35 12.81
C LYS A 344 28.53 -20.97 13.76
N VAL A 345 27.24 -20.85 13.41
CA VAL A 345 26.11 -21.38 14.17
C VAL A 345 25.07 -21.93 13.19
N ALA A 346 24.70 -23.19 13.37
CA ALA A 346 23.75 -23.85 12.45
C ALA A 346 22.36 -23.19 12.40
N LYS A 347 21.90 -22.66 13.53
CA LYS A 347 20.62 -21.98 13.64
C LYS A 347 20.77 -20.75 14.57
N PRO A 348 20.98 -19.55 14.01
CA PRO A 348 21.20 -18.36 14.80
C PRO A 348 19.94 -17.94 15.55
N ASN A 349 20.14 -17.37 16.74
CA ASN A 349 19.11 -16.70 17.51
C ASN A 349 19.05 -15.22 17.10
N VAL A 350 17.83 -14.72 16.92
CA VAL A 350 17.53 -13.31 16.61
C VAL A 350 16.79 -12.69 17.77
N PHE A 351 17.36 -11.68 18.40
CA PHE A 351 16.67 -10.90 19.40
C PHE A 351 15.92 -9.73 18.78
N ILE A 352 14.64 -9.59 19.09
CA ILE A 352 13.77 -8.49 18.66
C ILE A 352 13.32 -7.73 19.93
N PRO A 353 13.91 -6.55 20.23
CA PRO A 353 13.44 -5.68 21.29
C PRO A 353 12.12 -5.00 20.90
N VAL A 354 11.15 -5.06 21.79
CA VAL A 354 9.82 -4.44 21.58
C VAL A 354 9.60 -3.38 22.65
N PHE A 355 9.27 -2.18 22.21
CA PHE A 355 8.91 -1.04 23.05
C PHE A 355 7.45 -0.68 22.87
N PRO A 356 6.79 0.03 23.80
CA PRO A 356 5.47 0.59 23.56
C PRO A 356 5.42 1.37 22.24
N GLY A 357 4.49 1.03 21.35
CA GLY A 357 4.36 1.62 20.00
C GLY A 357 5.11 0.88 18.89
N THR A 358 5.94 -0.11 19.17
CA THR A 358 6.48 -1.04 18.16
C THR A 358 5.33 -1.87 17.56
N ASN A 359 5.31 -2.06 16.24
CA ASN A 359 4.25 -2.83 15.57
C ASN A 359 4.73 -3.74 14.42
N CYS A 360 6.03 -3.74 14.09
CA CYS A 360 6.60 -4.58 13.03
C CYS A 360 7.35 -5.81 13.55
N GLU A 361 7.27 -6.12 14.84
CA GLU A 361 7.96 -7.25 15.47
C GLU A 361 7.42 -8.60 14.96
N TYR A 362 6.12 -8.71 14.69
CA TYR A 362 5.52 -9.95 14.17
C TYR A 362 5.99 -10.27 12.76
N ASP A 363 6.01 -9.28 11.86
CA ASP A 363 6.48 -9.48 10.48
C ASP A 363 7.97 -9.77 10.45
N SER A 364 8.76 -9.06 11.26
CA SER A 364 10.19 -9.30 11.43
C SER A 364 10.47 -10.71 11.96
N ALA A 365 9.72 -11.16 12.98
CA ALA A 365 9.83 -12.50 13.52
C ALA A 365 9.56 -13.57 12.46
N LYS A 366 8.44 -13.44 11.72
CA LYS A 366 8.08 -14.36 10.64
C LYS A 366 9.13 -14.40 9.54
N ALA A 367 9.70 -13.25 9.16
CA ALA A 367 10.73 -13.19 8.13
C ALA A 367 11.99 -13.97 8.53
N PHE A 368 12.46 -13.81 9.78
CA PHE A 368 13.59 -14.57 10.30
C PHE A 368 13.29 -16.05 10.52
N GLU A 369 12.09 -16.40 11.00
CA GLU A 369 11.66 -17.80 11.16
C GLU A 369 11.62 -18.53 9.81
N ARG A 370 11.12 -17.89 8.74
CA ARG A 370 11.15 -18.41 7.36
C ARG A 370 12.60 -18.63 6.87
N ALA A 371 13.51 -17.73 7.22
CA ALA A 371 14.93 -17.87 6.90
C ALA A 371 15.64 -18.97 7.72
N GLY A 372 14.97 -19.53 8.72
CA GLY A 372 15.46 -20.64 9.51
C GLY A 372 16.15 -20.25 10.82
N ALA A 373 15.94 -19.05 11.32
CA ALA A 373 16.43 -18.61 12.62
C ALA A 373 15.50 -19.03 13.79
N ASN A 374 16.01 -18.94 15.02
CA ASN A 374 15.19 -18.90 16.23
C ASN A 374 14.95 -17.42 16.60
N VAL A 375 13.71 -17.05 16.93
CA VAL A 375 13.38 -15.67 17.29
C VAL A 375 13.07 -15.56 18.78
N ILE A 376 13.65 -14.53 19.42
CA ILE A 376 13.48 -14.17 20.83
C ILE A 376 12.91 -12.76 20.88
N THR A 377 11.61 -12.63 21.10
CA THR A 377 10.95 -11.34 21.26
C THR A 377 10.77 -11.02 22.74
N LYS A 378 11.18 -9.85 23.21
CA LYS A 378 11.00 -9.37 24.58
C LYS A 378 10.47 -7.95 24.60
N VAL A 379 9.53 -7.70 25.49
CA VAL A 379 8.90 -6.38 25.69
C VAL A 379 9.61 -5.62 26.79
N PHE A 380 9.95 -4.37 26.51
CA PHE A 380 10.50 -3.43 27.50
C PHE A 380 9.36 -2.85 28.34
N LYS A 381 9.38 -3.11 29.64
CA LYS A 381 8.38 -2.62 30.59
C LYS A 381 8.85 -1.29 31.19
N ASN A 382 8.08 -0.23 30.98
CA ASN A 382 8.43 1.13 31.39
C ASN A 382 7.42 1.77 32.35
N LEU A 383 6.55 0.97 32.98
CA LEU A 383 5.52 1.48 33.89
C LEU A 383 6.10 2.01 35.21
N ASP A 384 7.21 1.41 35.69
CA ASP A 384 7.89 1.80 36.91
C ASP A 384 9.40 1.54 36.81
N ALA A 385 10.14 2.02 37.81
CA ALA A 385 11.60 1.89 37.86
C ALA A 385 12.07 0.43 38.00
N GLN A 386 11.27 -0.45 38.59
CA GLN A 386 11.61 -1.87 38.69
C GLN A 386 11.44 -2.57 37.36
N GLY A 387 10.32 -2.32 36.64
CA GLY A 387 10.10 -2.85 35.32
C GLY A 387 11.19 -2.43 34.32
N ILE A 388 11.71 -1.21 34.43
CA ILE A 388 12.86 -0.75 33.63
C ILE A 388 14.11 -1.57 33.92
N ARG A 389 14.48 -1.74 35.23
CA ARG A 389 15.64 -2.54 35.60
C ARG A 389 15.54 -3.98 35.16
N ASP A 390 14.38 -4.62 35.39
CA ASP A 390 14.12 -6.00 34.99
C ASP A 390 14.21 -6.15 33.47
N SER A 391 13.71 -5.16 32.71
CA SER A 391 13.78 -5.17 31.25
C SER A 391 15.20 -5.05 30.71
N VAL A 392 16.05 -4.23 31.36
CA VAL A 392 17.46 -4.12 31.00
C VAL A 392 18.16 -5.48 31.18
N GLU A 393 17.91 -6.18 32.30
CA GLU A 393 18.50 -7.50 32.55
C GLU A 393 18.01 -8.56 31.57
N VAL A 394 16.70 -8.55 31.26
CA VAL A 394 16.10 -9.45 30.24
C VAL A 394 16.68 -9.19 28.84
N PHE A 395 16.85 -7.93 28.47
CA PHE A 395 17.43 -7.57 27.18
C PHE A 395 18.91 -7.92 27.08
N GLU A 396 19.69 -7.60 28.14
CA GLU A 396 21.10 -7.97 28.22
C GLU A 396 21.30 -9.48 28.00
N LYS A 397 20.52 -10.29 28.73
CA LYS A 397 20.54 -11.75 28.57
C LYS A 397 20.18 -12.18 27.14
N ALA A 398 19.10 -11.64 26.58
CA ALA A 398 18.66 -11.97 25.22
C ALA A 398 19.72 -11.61 24.16
N ILE A 399 20.40 -10.46 24.29
CA ILE A 399 21.49 -10.06 23.39
C ILE A 399 22.67 -11.04 23.50
N LYS A 400 23.06 -11.43 24.73
CA LYS A 400 24.14 -12.39 24.96
C LYS A 400 23.87 -13.78 24.39
N GLU A 401 22.61 -14.18 24.32
CA GLU A 401 22.16 -15.47 23.74
C GLU A 401 21.94 -15.42 22.21
N SER A 402 22.01 -14.23 21.60
CA SER A 402 21.66 -14.02 20.18
C SER A 402 22.90 -13.76 19.32
N GLN A 403 22.78 -14.03 18.02
CA GLN A 403 23.73 -13.72 16.97
C GLN A 403 23.30 -12.52 16.14
N ILE A 404 22.01 -12.20 16.16
CA ILE A 404 21.43 -11.08 15.42
C ILE A 404 20.58 -10.25 16.37
N ILE A 405 20.65 -8.92 16.24
CA ILE A 405 19.65 -8.00 16.81
C ILE A 405 18.85 -7.39 15.66
N MET A 406 17.53 -7.49 15.72
CA MET A 406 16.60 -6.83 14.80
C MET A 406 15.88 -5.69 15.52
N PHE A 407 16.17 -4.45 15.16
CA PHE A 407 15.44 -3.26 15.59
C PHE A 407 14.23 -3.07 14.66
N PRO A 408 13.01 -3.40 15.13
CA PRO A 408 11.83 -3.38 14.26
C PRO A 408 11.32 -1.96 14.03
N GLY A 409 10.47 -1.82 13.00
CA GLY A 409 9.72 -0.61 12.74
C GLY A 409 8.56 -0.40 13.71
N GLY A 410 7.90 0.74 13.58
CA GLY A 410 6.79 1.19 14.41
C GLY A 410 6.99 2.62 14.90
N PHE A 411 6.35 2.95 16.00
CA PHE A 411 6.35 4.28 16.61
C PHE A 411 6.71 4.17 18.10
N SER A 412 7.93 3.76 18.39
CA SER A 412 8.38 3.50 19.76
C SER A 412 8.21 4.73 20.68
N ALA A 413 7.36 4.61 21.70
CA ALA A 413 6.94 5.65 22.63
C ALA A 413 6.22 6.86 21.98
N GLY A 414 5.62 6.67 20.81
CA GLY A 414 5.06 7.72 19.98
C GLY A 414 6.13 8.47 19.15
N ASP A 415 5.76 8.95 17.98
CA ASP A 415 6.60 9.84 17.20
C ASP A 415 6.51 11.25 17.79
N GLU A 416 7.52 11.60 18.54
CA GLU A 416 7.66 12.94 19.11
C GLU A 416 8.15 13.93 18.06
N PRO A 417 7.73 15.20 18.06
CA PRO A 417 8.16 16.20 17.10
C PRO A 417 9.68 16.38 16.98
N ASP A 418 10.43 16.02 18.03
CA ASP A 418 11.89 16.13 18.08
C ASP A 418 12.63 14.87 17.67
N GLY A 419 11.97 13.97 16.97
CA GLY A 419 12.59 12.81 16.34
C GLY A 419 12.23 11.46 16.92
N SER A 420 11.93 10.56 16.00
CA SER A 420 11.56 9.18 16.25
C SER A 420 12.69 8.37 16.87
N ALA A 421 12.34 7.26 17.54
CA ALA A 421 13.25 6.29 18.17
C ALA A 421 14.08 6.81 19.37
N LYS A 422 13.69 7.91 20.02
CA LYS A 422 14.38 8.40 21.24
C LYS A 422 14.40 7.36 22.34
N PHE A 423 13.32 6.65 22.54
CA PHE A 423 13.20 5.66 23.60
C PHE A 423 14.13 4.46 23.37
N PHE A 424 14.22 3.96 22.14
CA PHE A 424 15.22 2.98 21.74
C PHE A 424 16.64 3.48 22.04
N ALA A 425 16.98 4.68 21.58
CA ALA A 425 18.30 5.24 21.76
C ALA A 425 18.65 5.41 23.26
N THR A 426 17.70 5.88 24.07
CA THR A 426 17.90 6.05 25.51
C THR A 426 18.13 4.70 26.21
N ALA A 427 17.31 3.69 25.90
CA ALA A 427 17.44 2.36 26.50
C ALA A 427 18.78 1.71 26.14
N PHE A 428 19.19 1.74 24.86
CA PHE A 428 20.42 1.11 24.40
C PHE A 428 21.70 1.90 24.72
N ARG A 429 21.59 3.13 25.24
CA ARG A 429 22.72 3.85 25.88
C ARG A 429 22.96 3.43 27.31
N ASN A 430 22.07 2.66 27.93
CA ASN A 430 22.36 2.02 29.20
C ASN A 430 23.63 1.17 29.07
N GLU A 431 24.55 1.28 30.04
CA GLU A 431 25.89 0.64 29.98
C GLU A 431 25.81 -0.86 29.71
N LYS A 432 24.94 -1.61 30.43
CA LYS A 432 24.78 -3.06 30.24
C LYS A 432 24.34 -3.42 28.84
N LEU A 433 23.37 -2.70 28.29
CA LEU A 433 22.87 -2.96 26.92
C LEU A 433 23.88 -2.54 25.86
N LYS A 434 24.54 -1.39 26.07
CA LYS A 434 25.62 -0.92 25.19
C LYS A 434 26.76 -1.93 25.14
N GLU A 435 27.25 -2.39 26.27
CA GLU A 435 28.32 -3.40 26.36
C GLU A 435 27.90 -4.70 25.66
N ALA A 436 26.69 -5.18 25.90
CA ALA A 436 26.20 -6.42 25.29
C ALA A 436 26.10 -6.32 23.78
N VAL A 437 25.62 -5.17 23.21
CA VAL A 437 25.59 -4.92 21.77
C VAL A 437 27.00 -4.83 21.20
N MET A 438 27.90 -4.11 21.86
CA MET A 438 29.29 -3.99 21.38
C MET A 438 30.04 -5.31 21.44
N ASP A 439 29.79 -6.15 22.47
CA ASP A 439 30.33 -7.52 22.56
C ASP A 439 29.82 -8.39 21.40
N LEU A 440 28.51 -8.33 21.13
CA LEU A 440 27.91 -9.03 19.98
C LEU A 440 28.61 -8.68 18.66
N LEU A 441 28.80 -7.40 18.40
CA LEU A 441 29.37 -6.92 17.14
C LEU A 441 30.90 -7.14 17.07
N ASN A 442 31.65 -6.87 18.14
CA ASN A 442 33.12 -6.86 18.11
C ASN A 442 33.75 -8.25 18.36
N ASN A 443 33.13 -9.07 19.22
CA ASN A 443 33.73 -10.31 19.68
C ASN A 443 33.04 -11.57 19.16
N ARG A 444 31.76 -11.48 18.77
CA ARG A 444 30.96 -12.65 18.41
C ARG A 444 30.52 -12.65 16.94
N ASP A 445 31.11 -11.79 16.09
CA ASP A 445 30.78 -11.60 14.66
C ASP A 445 29.27 -11.36 14.39
N GLY A 446 28.56 -10.77 15.36
CA GLY A 446 27.12 -10.59 15.29
C GLY A 446 26.68 -9.61 14.19
N LEU A 447 25.40 -9.67 13.87
CA LEU A 447 24.74 -8.78 12.92
C LEU A 447 23.68 -7.92 13.62
N ALA A 448 23.45 -6.72 13.08
CA ALA A 448 22.32 -5.88 13.46
C ALA A 448 21.58 -5.36 12.23
N LEU A 449 20.24 -5.40 12.29
CA LEU A 449 19.35 -4.86 11.26
C LEU A 449 18.38 -3.88 11.91
N GLY A 450 18.21 -2.71 11.31
CA GLY A 450 17.19 -1.72 11.71
C GLY A 450 16.33 -1.30 10.54
N ILE A 451 15.02 -1.46 10.66
CA ILE A 451 14.07 -1.09 9.62
C ILE A 451 13.18 0.03 10.12
N CYS A 452 13.02 1.10 9.31
CA CYS A 452 12.18 2.26 9.58
C CYS A 452 12.51 2.89 10.95
N ASN A 453 11.67 2.77 11.97
CA ASN A 453 11.96 3.23 13.33
C ASN A 453 13.23 2.58 13.91
N GLY A 454 13.53 1.35 13.54
CA GLY A 454 14.79 0.68 13.88
C GLY A 454 16.01 1.35 13.24
N PHE A 455 15.92 1.81 12.01
CA PHE A 455 17.00 2.56 11.36
C PHE A 455 17.19 3.93 12.03
N GLN A 456 16.11 4.61 12.39
CA GLN A 456 16.18 5.83 13.20
C GLN A 456 16.90 5.61 14.53
N ALA A 457 16.68 4.45 15.17
CA ALA A 457 17.41 4.06 16.38
C ALA A 457 18.89 3.83 16.10
N LEU A 458 19.24 3.06 15.07
CA LEU A 458 20.63 2.77 14.70
C LEU A 458 21.43 4.05 14.41
N ILE A 459 20.85 5.01 13.69
CA ILE A 459 21.54 6.26 13.36
C ILE A 459 21.71 7.15 14.59
N LYS A 460 20.70 7.23 15.48
CA LYS A 460 20.80 7.98 16.74
C LYS A 460 21.79 7.37 17.74
N LEU A 461 22.00 6.07 17.68
CA LEU A 461 23.01 5.37 18.48
C LEU A 461 24.42 5.49 17.89
N GLY A 462 24.58 5.86 16.62
CA GLY A 462 25.84 5.86 15.89
C GLY A 462 26.23 4.47 15.37
N LEU A 463 25.40 3.44 15.56
CA LEU A 463 25.65 2.10 15.03
C LEU A 463 25.75 2.11 13.50
N VAL A 464 25.06 3.01 12.86
CA VAL A 464 25.33 3.44 11.49
C VAL A 464 25.53 4.97 11.48
N PRO A 465 26.53 5.50 10.79
CA PRO A 465 27.53 4.82 9.97
C PRO A 465 28.78 4.35 10.74
N GLU A 466 28.91 4.59 12.05
CA GLU A 466 30.17 4.43 12.81
C GLU A 466 30.47 2.98 13.22
N GLY A 467 29.48 2.07 13.22
CA GLY A 467 29.62 0.68 13.69
C GLY A 467 29.75 0.54 15.22
N LYS A 468 29.48 1.60 15.98
CA LYS A 468 29.58 1.63 17.45
C LYS A 468 28.60 2.62 18.05
N ILE A 469 28.21 2.37 19.31
CA ILE A 469 27.35 3.30 20.05
C ILE A 469 28.18 4.49 20.52
N VAL A 470 27.89 5.68 19.94
CA VAL A 470 28.59 6.94 20.22
C VAL A 470 27.60 8.09 20.36
N GLU A 471 28.05 9.18 20.97
CA GLU A 471 27.28 10.43 21.01
C GLU A 471 27.25 11.09 19.63
N GLN A 472 26.09 11.60 19.27
CA GLN A 472 25.88 12.34 18.02
C GLN A 472 26.42 13.77 18.16
N ASN A 473 26.87 14.35 17.05
CA ASN A 473 27.33 15.73 16.96
C ASN A 473 26.69 16.43 15.75
N ALA A 474 26.97 17.72 15.56
CA ALA A 474 26.35 18.52 14.50
C ALA A 474 26.62 18.04 13.07
N LYS A 475 27.66 17.22 12.86
CA LYS A 475 28.01 16.63 11.55
C LYS A 475 27.52 15.19 11.37
N SER A 476 26.92 14.61 12.39
CA SER A 476 26.41 13.25 12.31
C SER A 476 25.24 13.19 11.34
N PRO A 477 25.17 12.19 10.45
CA PRO A 477 24.00 11.95 9.61
C PRO A 477 22.75 11.78 10.45
N THR A 478 21.61 12.16 9.92
CA THR A 478 20.33 12.02 10.60
C THR A 478 19.21 11.62 9.66
N LEU A 479 18.14 11.07 10.23
CA LEU A 479 16.85 10.92 9.59
C LEU A 479 15.91 11.98 10.16
N THR A 480 15.30 12.76 9.29
CA THR A 480 14.43 13.88 9.65
C THR A 480 13.10 13.80 8.94
N THR A 481 12.22 14.78 9.20
CA THR A 481 10.89 14.88 8.60
C THR A 481 10.94 14.80 7.08
N ASN A 482 10.04 14.02 6.51
CA ASN A 482 9.84 13.95 5.06
C ASN A 482 9.69 15.34 4.46
N ARG A 483 10.22 15.55 3.26
CA ARG A 483 10.16 16.86 2.59
C ARG A 483 8.74 17.38 2.42
N ILE A 484 7.79 16.49 2.15
CA ILE A 484 6.36 16.82 2.04
C ILE A 484 5.72 17.25 3.38
N GLY A 485 6.43 17.17 4.50
CA GLY A 485 5.95 17.60 5.82
C GLY A 485 4.86 16.73 6.44
N ARG A 486 4.69 15.50 5.97
CA ARG A 486 3.69 14.55 6.49
C ARG A 486 4.14 13.10 6.38
N HIS A 487 3.40 12.22 7.05
CA HIS A 487 3.51 10.78 6.83
C HIS A 487 3.25 10.43 5.35
N ILE A 488 4.01 9.47 4.84
CA ILE A 488 3.81 8.90 3.51
C ILE A 488 3.90 7.38 3.58
N SER A 489 2.89 6.72 3.00
CA SER A 489 2.84 5.27 2.83
C SER A 489 2.60 4.93 1.36
N LYS A 490 3.53 4.23 0.77
CA LYS A 490 3.48 3.74 -0.63
C LYS A 490 4.51 2.62 -0.83
N VAL A 491 4.62 2.11 -2.03
CA VAL A 491 5.72 1.23 -2.41
C VAL A 491 6.77 2.04 -3.17
N ALA A 492 8.01 1.99 -2.71
CA ALA A 492 9.16 2.62 -3.36
C ALA A 492 9.98 1.58 -4.13
N TYR A 493 10.61 2.01 -5.23
CA TYR A 493 11.60 1.20 -5.94
C TYR A 493 12.97 1.52 -5.38
N THR A 494 13.72 0.48 -4.99
CA THR A 494 15.06 0.62 -4.42
C THR A 494 16.03 -0.29 -5.14
N ARG A 495 17.27 0.16 -5.35
CA ARG A 495 18.36 -0.67 -5.85
C ARG A 495 19.36 -1.00 -4.76
N ILE A 496 20.09 -2.09 -4.91
CA ILE A 496 21.27 -2.39 -4.13
C ILE A 496 22.43 -1.54 -4.66
N ALA A 497 22.93 -0.61 -3.85
CA ALA A 497 24.00 0.31 -4.26
C ALA A 497 25.41 -0.19 -3.91
N SER A 498 25.53 -1.18 -3.00
CA SER A 498 26.79 -1.71 -2.51
C SER A 498 26.68 -3.18 -2.13
N ASN A 499 27.75 -3.95 -2.37
CA ASN A 499 27.90 -5.31 -1.90
C ASN A 499 28.79 -5.45 -0.65
N LEU A 500 29.04 -4.36 0.06
CA LEU A 500 29.84 -4.38 1.30
C LEU A 500 29.22 -5.27 2.38
N SER A 501 27.88 -5.25 2.47
CA SER A 501 27.15 -5.85 3.57
C SER A 501 26.85 -7.33 3.37
N PRO A 502 27.09 -8.21 4.38
CA PRO A 502 26.66 -9.60 4.33
C PRO A 502 25.14 -9.78 4.28
N TRP A 503 24.36 -8.76 4.61
CA TRP A 503 22.90 -8.75 4.46
C TRP A 503 22.44 -8.85 3.00
N PHE A 504 23.34 -8.64 2.03
CA PHE A 504 23.06 -8.70 0.60
C PHE A 504 23.78 -9.83 -0.13
N ASN A 505 24.25 -10.87 0.59
CA ASN A 505 24.97 -12.01 -0.02
C ASN A 505 24.17 -12.75 -1.09
N ASN A 506 22.84 -12.70 -1.06
CA ASN A 506 21.94 -13.41 -1.98
C ASN A 506 21.34 -12.51 -3.07
N VAL A 507 21.86 -11.31 -3.25
CA VAL A 507 21.46 -10.36 -4.30
C VAL A 507 22.70 -9.68 -4.90
N HIS A 508 22.51 -8.97 -6.00
CA HIS A 508 23.60 -8.31 -6.71
C HIS A 508 23.44 -6.78 -6.65
N VAL A 509 24.56 -6.09 -6.84
CA VAL A 509 24.53 -4.63 -7.06
C VAL A 509 23.69 -4.35 -8.30
N ASP A 510 22.89 -3.29 -8.25
CA ASP A 510 21.90 -2.86 -9.23
C ASP A 510 20.62 -3.73 -9.34
N ASP A 511 20.48 -4.79 -8.53
CA ASP A 511 19.17 -5.45 -8.39
C ASP A 511 18.14 -4.46 -7.83
N ILE A 512 16.95 -4.44 -8.45
CA ILE A 512 15.87 -3.50 -8.13
C ILE A 512 14.72 -4.24 -7.44
N PHE A 513 14.23 -3.64 -6.35
CA PHE A 513 13.14 -4.18 -5.55
C PHE A 513 12.05 -3.14 -5.30
N SER A 514 10.80 -3.58 -5.24
CA SER A 514 9.65 -2.76 -4.82
C SER A 514 9.33 -3.04 -3.35
N ILE A 515 9.59 -2.06 -2.49
CA ILE A 515 9.54 -2.21 -1.03
C ILE A 515 8.54 -1.22 -0.43
N PRO A 516 7.62 -1.65 0.46
CA PRO A 516 6.74 -0.75 1.18
C PRO A 516 7.52 0.23 2.06
N VAL A 517 7.11 1.50 2.05
CA VAL A 517 7.59 2.53 2.97
C VAL A 517 6.40 3.15 3.70
N SER A 518 6.59 3.48 4.98
CA SER A 518 5.55 4.07 5.83
C SER A 518 6.21 4.86 6.98
N HIS A 519 6.37 6.17 6.80
CA HIS A 519 7.09 7.01 7.77
C HIS A 519 6.75 8.49 7.63
N GLY A 520 6.82 9.22 8.73
CA GLY A 520 6.81 10.69 8.77
C GLY A 520 8.21 11.30 8.78
N GLU A 521 9.20 10.55 9.31
CA GLU A 521 10.60 10.91 9.44
C GLU A 521 11.49 9.84 8.83
N GLY A 522 11.80 9.95 7.55
CA GLY A 522 12.63 8.98 6.83
C GLY A 522 13.67 9.63 5.93
N ARG A 523 13.74 10.96 5.92
CA ARG A 523 14.62 11.73 5.06
C ARG A 523 16.05 11.69 5.58
N PHE A 524 16.92 10.99 4.87
CA PHE A 524 18.36 10.99 5.15
C PHE A 524 18.99 12.34 4.77
N VAL A 525 19.70 12.94 5.72
CA VAL A 525 20.41 14.22 5.57
C VAL A 525 21.79 14.12 6.21
N ALA A 526 22.80 14.59 5.49
CA ALA A 526 24.17 14.73 5.98
C ALA A 526 24.91 15.80 5.16
N ASP A 527 26.05 16.28 5.67
CA ASP A 527 26.95 17.12 4.92
C ASP A 527 27.53 16.38 3.70
N GLU A 528 27.81 17.09 2.60
CA GLU A 528 28.25 16.47 1.34
C GLU A 528 29.57 15.68 1.49
N ASP A 529 30.49 16.16 2.32
CA ASP A 529 31.75 15.47 2.61
C ASP A 529 31.53 14.13 3.36
N VAL A 530 30.48 14.05 4.17
CA VAL A 530 30.07 12.81 4.84
C VAL A 530 29.45 11.86 3.84
N ILE A 531 28.54 12.35 2.99
CA ILE A 531 27.88 11.54 1.94
C ILE A 531 28.94 10.96 0.99
N GLN A 532 29.89 11.79 0.54
CA GLN A 532 30.97 11.35 -0.33
C GLN A 532 31.75 10.17 0.30
N LYS A 533 32.12 10.26 1.57
CA LYS A 533 32.81 9.18 2.30
C LYS A 533 31.97 7.92 2.41
N LEU A 534 30.65 8.05 2.64
CA LEU A 534 29.76 6.89 2.69
C LEU A 534 29.75 6.13 1.36
N PHE A 535 29.74 6.83 0.24
CA PHE A 535 29.85 6.20 -1.08
C PHE A 535 31.23 5.58 -1.31
N GLU A 536 32.31 6.28 -1.01
CA GLU A 536 33.70 5.78 -1.17
C GLU A 536 33.96 4.53 -0.34
N ASN A 537 33.40 4.46 0.86
CA ASN A 537 33.55 3.32 1.75
C ASN A 537 32.55 2.17 1.44
N GLY A 538 31.61 2.36 0.51
CA GLY A 538 30.57 1.39 0.19
C GLY A 538 29.48 1.28 1.26
N GLN A 539 29.35 2.27 2.13
CA GLN A 539 28.37 2.27 3.23
C GLN A 539 26.98 2.70 2.79
N VAL A 540 26.82 3.30 1.59
CA VAL A 540 25.49 3.48 0.98
C VAL A 540 25.02 2.11 0.48
N ALA A 541 24.07 1.55 1.18
CA ALA A 541 23.59 0.19 0.96
C ALA A 541 22.54 0.10 -0.14
N THR A 542 21.55 0.98 -0.06
CA THR A 542 20.41 1.02 -0.98
C THR A 542 20.05 2.47 -1.32
N GLN A 543 19.50 2.66 -2.53
CA GLN A 543 19.04 3.96 -3.02
C GLN A 543 17.64 3.84 -3.62
N TYR A 544 16.83 4.90 -3.47
CA TYR A 544 15.57 5.06 -4.20
C TYR A 544 15.86 5.27 -5.68
N VAL A 545 15.13 4.57 -6.55
CA VAL A 545 15.33 4.59 -7.99
C VAL A 545 14.01 4.80 -8.74
N ASP A 546 14.11 5.33 -9.95
CA ASP A 546 13.01 5.38 -10.90
C ASP A 546 12.76 4.00 -11.55
N LEU A 547 11.85 3.93 -12.51
CA LEU A 547 11.50 2.68 -13.20
C LEU A 547 12.59 2.17 -14.15
N ASN A 548 13.62 2.97 -14.44
CA ASN A 548 14.80 2.56 -15.21
C ASN A 548 15.92 2.01 -14.30
N GLY A 549 15.77 2.18 -12.99
CA GLY A 549 16.78 1.79 -11.99
C GLY A 549 17.77 2.90 -11.66
N ASP A 550 17.53 4.13 -12.15
CA ASP A 550 18.39 5.27 -11.88
C ASP A 550 18.03 5.94 -10.56
N PRO A 551 19.00 6.24 -9.67
CA PRO A 551 18.76 7.00 -8.46
C PRO A 551 18.15 8.37 -8.79
N THR A 552 17.14 8.79 -8.01
CA THR A 552 16.40 10.00 -8.36
C THR A 552 15.97 10.80 -7.14
N MET A 553 15.90 12.12 -7.32
CA MET A 553 15.32 13.06 -6.36
C MET A 553 13.84 13.33 -6.64
N ASN A 554 13.26 12.75 -7.71
CA ASN A 554 11.84 12.87 -7.98
C ASN A 554 11.02 12.20 -6.86
N GLU A 555 10.16 12.97 -6.19
CA GLU A 555 9.37 12.49 -5.04
C GLU A 555 8.34 11.40 -5.39
N GLU A 556 8.03 11.20 -6.66
CA GLU A 556 7.27 10.04 -7.09
C GLU A 556 7.99 8.73 -6.70
N PHE A 557 9.33 8.72 -6.75
CA PHE A 557 10.18 7.58 -6.49
C PHE A 557 11.01 7.71 -5.20
N ASN A 558 11.39 8.93 -4.80
CA ASN A 558 12.09 9.22 -3.54
C ASN A 558 11.10 9.86 -2.55
N PRO A 559 10.33 9.04 -1.81
CA PRO A 559 9.12 9.51 -1.12
C PRO A 559 9.38 10.47 0.04
N ASN A 560 10.59 10.49 0.58
CA ASN A 560 10.94 11.34 1.73
C ASN A 560 11.87 12.50 1.37
N GLY A 561 12.42 12.53 0.13
CA GLY A 561 13.38 13.54 -0.29
C GLY A 561 14.77 13.32 0.27
N SER A 562 15.18 12.07 0.55
CA SER A 562 16.52 11.71 1.03
C SER A 562 17.62 12.18 0.09
N TYR A 563 18.67 12.76 0.66
CA TYR A 563 19.83 13.23 -0.11
C TYR A 563 20.47 12.09 -0.90
N HIS A 564 20.85 12.36 -2.16
CA HIS A 564 21.40 11.38 -3.09
C HIS A 564 20.57 10.09 -3.22
N ALA A 565 19.26 10.20 -2.97
CA ALA A 565 18.33 9.07 -2.98
C ALA A 565 18.68 7.96 -1.98
N ILE A 566 19.49 8.22 -0.95
CA ILE A 566 19.90 7.22 0.04
C ILE A 566 18.69 6.69 0.80
N GLU A 567 18.44 5.38 0.69
CA GLU A 567 17.36 4.68 1.40
C GLU A 567 17.89 3.93 2.63
N GLY A 568 19.14 3.43 2.55
CA GLY A 568 19.77 2.69 3.64
C GLY A 568 21.29 2.80 3.62
N ILE A 569 21.88 2.68 4.83
CA ILE A 569 23.34 2.73 5.04
C ILE A 569 23.81 1.63 5.98
N THR A 570 25.12 1.34 5.96
CA THR A 570 25.74 0.32 6.82
C THR A 570 26.81 0.89 7.74
N SER A 571 27.24 0.05 8.70
CA SER A 571 28.52 0.20 9.39
C SER A 571 29.71 0.04 8.43
N PRO A 572 30.95 0.47 8.82
CA PRO A 572 32.12 0.39 7.93
C PRO A 572 32.46 -1.03 7.46
N ASP A 573 32.07 -2.05 8.23
CA ASP A 573 32.27 -3.47 7.91
C ASP A 573 31.02 -4.13 7.32
N GLY A 574 29.93 -3.39 7.14
CA GLY A 574 28.68 -3.86 6.53
C GLY A 574 27.80 -4.72 7.44
N ARG A 575 28.19 -5.04 8.67
CA ARG A 575 27.44 -5.96 9.54
C ARG A 575 26.21 -5.33 10.21
N VAL A 576 26.19 -4.02 10.36
CA VAL A 576 25.00 -3.27 10.79
C VAL A 576 24.37 -2.65 9.55
N LEU A 577 23.10 -2.93 9.32
CA LEU A 577 22.32 -2.35 8.20
C LEU A 577 21.11 -1.59 8.77
N GLY A 578 20.97 -0.34 8.36
CA GLY A 578 19.78 0.47 8.59
C GLY A 578 19.14 0.87 7.27
N LYS A 579 17.80 0.73 7.14
CA LYS A 579 17.04 1.11 5.96
C LYS A 579 15.61 1.52 6.28
N MET A 580 15.01 2.37 5.45
CA MET A 580 13.64 2.86 5.69
C MET A 580 12.55 1.91 5.18
N GLY A 581 12.81 1.19 4.11
CA GLY A 581 11.83 0.30 3.50
C GLY A 581 11.63 -1.00 4.29
N HIS A 582 10.38 -1.41 4.37
CA HIS A 582 9.90 -2.57 5.14
C HIS A 582 10.06 -3.88 4.35
N SER A 583 11.27 -4.43 4.32
CA SER A 583 11.55 -5.70 3.62
C SER A 583 10.95 -6.92 4.32
N GLU A 584 10.54 -6.80 5.59
CA GLU A 584 9.81 -7.82 6.34
C GLU A 584 8.34 -7.94 5.91
N ARG A 585 7.76 -6.89 5.32
CA ARG A 585 6.36 -6.86 4.89
C ARG A 585 6.18 -7.57 3.55
N ARG A 586 6.62 -8.81 3.47
CA ARG A 586 6.52 -9.65 2.30
C ARG A 586 5.95 -11.03 2.63
N ASP A 587 5.19 -11.56 1.71
CA ASP A 587 4.65 -12.93 1.75
C ASP A 587 4.15 -13.30 0.35
N SER A 588 3.79 -14.56 0.15
CA SER A 588 3.07 -14.98 -1.06
C SER A 588 1.77 -14.19 -1.18
N TYR A 589 1.52 -13.65 -2.37
CA TYR A 589 0.32 -12.85 -2.67
C TYR A 589 0.22 -11.50 -1.94
N VAL A 590 1.29 -10.94 -1.39
CA VAL A 590 1.31 -9.57 -0.85
C VAL A 590 1.66 -8.58 -1.96
N GLY A 591 0.89 -7.50 -2.08
CA GLY A 591 1.10 -6.44 -3.07
C GLY A 591 1.04 -6.95 -4.52
N ILE A 592 0.09 -7.83 -4.86
CA ILE A 592 0.02 -8.46 -6.19
C ILE A 592 -0.20 -7.47 -7.33
N ASN A 593 -0.76 -6.29 -7.04
CA ASN A 593 -0.95 -5.20 -7.99
C ASN A 593 0.27 -4.28 -8.13
N ILE A 594 1.39 -4.57 -7.45
CA ILE A 594 2.63 -3.80 -7.54
C ILE A 594 3.63 -4.53 -8.42
N TYR A 595 4.20 -3.80 -9.38
CA TYR A 595 5.25 -4.29 -10.27
C TYR A 595 6.59 -4.49 -9.54
N GLY A 596 7.39 -5.45 -9.99
CA GLY A 596 8.76 -5.67 -9.56
C GLY A 596 8.93 -6.75 -8.49
N GLN A 597 10.19 -7.06 -8.21
CA GLN A 597 10.59 -8.00 -7.17
C GLN A 597 10.41 -7.38 -5.78
N LYS A 598 9.94 -8.17 -4.82
CA LYS A 598 9.63 -7.70 -3.46
C LYS A 598 10.55 -8.29 -2.39
N ASP A 599 11.35 -9.29 -2.76
CA ASP A 599 12.18 -10.05 -1.84
C ASP A 599 13.67 -9.73 -2.01
N GLN A 600 14.18 -8.86 -1.15
CA GLN A 600 15.60 -8.48 -1.11
C GLN A 600 16.53 -9.54 -0.51
N LYS A 601 16.01 -10.70 -0.10
CA LYS A 601 16.78 -11.79 0.52
C LYS A 601 17.61 -11.40 1.75
N ILE A 602 17.25 -10.32 2.42
CA ILE A 602 18.00 -9.79 3.57
C ILE A 602 18.00 -10.78 4.73
N PHE A 603 16.85 -11.36 5.04
CA PHE A 603 16.70 -12.26 6.18
C PHE A 603 17.42 -13.58 5.95
N GLU A 604 17.30 -14.13 4.76
CA GLU A 604 18.03 -15.34 4.32
C GLU A 604 19.53 -15.09 4.36
N SER A 605 20.03 -13.98 3.78
CA SER A 605 21.44 -13.61 3.80
C SER A 605 22.00 -13.47 5.21
N GLY A 606 21.23 -12.79 6.11
CA GLY A 606 21.63 -12.63 7.50
C GLY A 606 21.72 -13.94 8.28
N VAL A 607 20.81 -14.90 8.01
CA VAL A 607 20.84 -16.23 8.65
C VAL A 607 21.95 -17.09 8.06
N GLU A 608 22.13 -17.07 6.74
CA GLU A 608 23.18 -17.85 6.03
C GLU A 608 24.59 -17.37 6.34
N TYR A 609 24.77 -16.10 6.70
CA TYR A 609 26.05 -15.55 7.14
C TYR A 609 26.69 -16.38 8.28
N PHE A 610 25.88 -16.98 9.17
CA PHE A 610 26.35 -17.81 10.29
C PHE A 610 26.53 -19.30 9.92
N LYS A 611 26.14 -19.73 8.75
CA LYS A 611 26.29 -21.11 8.28
C LYS A 611 27.57 -21.25 7.42
#